data_cfa45d44608377d8bc505da0ff05f1a0
#
_entry.id   cfa45d44608377d8bc505da0ff05f1a0
#
_cell.length_a   1.000
_cell.length_b   1.000
_cell.length_c   1.000
_cell.angle_alpha   90.00
_cell.angle_beta   90.00
_cell.angle_gamma   90.00
#
_symmetry.space_group_name_H-M   'P 1'
#
loop_
_entity.id
_entity.type
_entity.pdbx_description
1 polymer ?
#
loop_
_entity_poly.entity_id
_entity_poly.type
_entity_poly.pdbx_seq_one_letter_code
_entity_poly.pdbx_strand_id
1 'polypeptide(L)'
;QRALDNFKISGIKFAFPFGRSFIEALGIIKYSAASANNKLKLLPKNKAAAIKTASKDVMLGVYDESFPLDVFQTGSGTSTNMNANEVIANVASKKSKSIINANDDVNMSQSSNDVIPTAICISALIDMHRILLPNMDGLIKAIDVKMKKVKGNTKTGRTHLMDAMPIDFAQELSGWKAQLESSKKTLIAATSRMNELPQGGTAIGTGINTHKDFSK
;
A
#
# COMPACT_ATOMS: atom_id res chain seq x y z
N GLN A 1 2.62 -20.75 -8.54
CA GLN A 1 2.42 -22.14 -8.11
C GLN A 1 3.60 -22.66 -7.26
N ARG A 2 4.87 -22.51 -7.69
CA ARG A 2 6.05 -22.99 -6.94
C ARG A 2 6.14 -22.42 -5.52
N ALA A 3 5.84 -21.14 -5.32
CA ALA A 3 5.84 -20.53 -3.99
C ALA A 3 4.75 -21.14 -3.10
N LEU A 4 3.55 -21.37 -3.64
CA LEU A 4 2.48 -22.05 -2.91
C LEU A 4 2.86 -23.48 -2.52
N ASP A 5 3.48 -24.22 -3.44
CA ASP A 5 3.88 -25.62 -3.19
C ASP A 5 5.00 -25.72 -2.15
N ASN A 6 5.99 -24.81 -2.21
CA ASN A 6 7.16 -24.83 -1.33
C ASN A 6 6.87 -24.35 0.11
N PHE A 7 5.91 -23.43 0.28
CA PHE A 7 5.59 -22.80 1.57
C PHE A 7 4.20 -23.17 2.08
N LYS A 8 3.59 -24.20 1.52
CA LYS A 8 2.27 -24.68 1.94
C LYS A 8 2.32 -25.28 3.35
N ILE A 9 1.64 -24.64 4.27
CA ILE A 9 1.39 -25.19 5.60
C ILE A 9 0.06 -25.95 5.57
N SER A 10 0.12 -27.25 5.80
CA SER A 10 -1.06 -28.12 5.75
C SER A 10 -2.16 -27.66 6.70
N GLY A 11 -3.37 -27.52 6.18
CA GLY A 11 -4.58 -27.25 6.98
C GLY A 11 -4.81 -25.79 7.37
N ILE A 12 -3.90 -24.86 7.07
CA ILE A 12 -4.06 -23.45 7.39
C ILE A 12 -4.21 -22.64 6.12
N LYS A 13 -5.31 -21.92 6.00
CA LYS A 13 -5.51 -20.90 4.96
C LYS A 13 -5.20 -19.53 5.58
N PHE A 14 -4.16 -18.88 5.10
CA PHE A 14 -3.87 -17.49 5.43
C PHE A 14 -4.50 -16.59 4.37
N ALA A 15 -5.13 -15.52 4.80
CA ALA A 15 -5.50 -14.43 3.90
C ALA A 15 -4.21 -13.73 3.41
N PHE A 16 -4.30 -13.08 2.24
CA PHE A 16 -3.21 -12.24 1.75
C PHE A 16 -2.80 -11.24 2.86
N PRO A 17 -1.53 -11.22 3.30
CA PRO A 17 -1.12 -10.53 4.53
C PRO A 17 -1.18 -9.01 4.45
N PHE A 18 -1.16 -8.50 3.23
CA PHE A 18 -1.20 -7.07 2.95
C PHE A 18 -2.59 -6.72 2.42
N GLY A 19 -3.24 -5.71 2.95
CA GLY A 19 -4.58 -5.33 2.50
C GLY A 19 -4.71 -5.11 0.99
N ARG A 20 -5.94 -4.91 0.51
CA ARG A 20 -6.25 -4.69 -0.91
C ARG A 20 -5.43 -3.56 -1.53
N SER A 21 -5.14 -2.50 -0.76
CA SER A 21 -4.31 -1.36 -1.16
C SER A 21 -2.89 -1.75 -1.60
N PHE A 22 -2.34 -2.85 -1.06
CA PHE A 22 -1.03 -3.34 -1.49
C PHE A 22 -1.08 -3.97 -2.90
N ILE A 23 -2.13 -4.72 -3.22
CA ILE A 23 -2.35 -5.25 -4.58
C ILE A 23 -2.55 -4.09 -5.56
N GLU A 24 -3.32 -3.07 -5.16
CA GLU A 24 -3.50 -1.84 -5.93
C GLU A 24 -2.16 -1.14 -6.20
N ALA A 25 -1.32 -1.00 -5.17
CA ALA A 25 0.00 -0.40 -5.28
C ALA A 25 0.91 -1.17 -6.26
N LEU A 26 0.90 -2.50 -6.24
CA LEU A 26 1.61 -3.31 -7.24
C LEU A 26 1.11 -3.00 -8.65
N GLY A 27 -0.20 -2.90 -8.85
CA GLY A 27 -0.80 -2.51 -10.13
C GLY A 27 -0.33 -1.12 -10.59
N ILE A 28 -0.29 -0.14 -9.69
CA ILE A 28 0.21 1.23 -9.95
C ILE A 28 1.67 1.18 -10.41
N ILE A 29 2.52 0.46 -9.69
CA ILE A 29 3.95 0.33 -10.01
C ILE A 29 4.14 -0.28 -11.42
N LYS A 30 3.45 -1.38 -11.72
CA LYS A 30 3.60 -2.05 -13.02
C LYS A 30 3.05 -1.21 -14.17
N TYR A 31 1.96 -0.49 -13.95
CA TYR A 31 1.45 0.50 -14.91
C TYR A 31 2.48 1.60 -15.20
N SER A 32 3.05 2.17 -14.16
CA SER A 32 4.02 3.27 -14.26
C SER A 32 5.32 2.82 -14.90
N ALA A 33 5.84 1.65 -14.50
CA ALA A 33 7.04 1.05 -15.09
C ALA A 33 6.88 0.74 -16.58
N ALA A 34 5.74 0.17 -16.99
CA ALA A 34 5.46 -0.05 -18.41
C ALA A 34 5.38 1.27 -19.20
N SER A 35 4.83 2.33 -18.58
CA SER A 35 4.80 3.66 -19.19
C SER A 35 6.19 4.26 -19.35
N ALA A 36 7.03 4.18 -18.32
CA ALA A 36 8.42 4.67 -18.36
C ALA A 36 9.26 3.91 -19.38
N ASN A 37 9.23 2.58 -19.35
CA ASN A 37 9.98 1.75 -20.30
C ASN A 37 9.53 1.98 -21.76
N ASN A 38 8.27 2.25 -22.02
CA ASN A 38 7.80 2.61 -23.35
C ASN A 38 8.30 4.00 -23.79
N LYS A 39 8.27 5.01 -22.90
CA LYS A 39 8.84 6.34 -23.21
C LYS A 39 10.33 6.27 -23.50
N LEU A 40 11.04 5.42 -22.79
CA LEU A 40 12.48 5.16 -22.99
C LEU A 40 12.77 4.27 -24.21
N LYS A 41 11.75 3.82 -24.95
CA LYS A 41 11.86 2.92 -26.12
C LYS A 41 12.44 1.53 -25.80
N LEU A 42 12.40 1.12 -24.55
CA LEU A 42 12.83 -0.22 -24.10
C LEU A 42 11.73 -1.27 -24.26
N LEU A 43 10.47 -0.87 -24.07
CA LEU A 43 9.30 -1.72 -24.18
C LEU A 43 8.46 -1.32 -25.40
N PRO A 44 8.13 -2.23 -26.34
CA PRO A 44 7.29 -1.96 -27.50
C PRO A 44 5.91 -1.41 -27.10
N LYS A 45 5.38 -0.45 -27.88
CA LYS A 45 4.12 0.25 -27.60
C LYS A 45 2.92 -0.68 -27.38
N ASN A 46 2.81 -1.74 -28.20
CA ASN A 46 1.74 -2.73 -28.10
C ASN A 46 1.82 -3.52 -26.78
N LYS A 47 3.01 -3.97 -26.37
CA LYS A 47 3.22 -4.66 -25.09
C LYS A 47 2.96 -3.74 -23.91
N ALA A 48 3.47 -2.51 -23.96
CA ALA A 48 3.23 -1.52 -22.91
C ALA A 48 1.72 -1.22 -22.74
N ALA A 49 0.97 -1.06 -23.83
CA ALA A 49 -0.47 -0.85 -23.78
C ALA A 49 -1.20 -2.03 -23.14
N ALA A 50 -0.83 -3.26 -23.47
CA ALA A 50 -1.42 -4.48 -22.90
C ALA A 50 -1.13 -4.59 -21.40
N ILE A 51 0.12 -4.38 -20.97
CA ILE A 51 0.53 -4.40 -19.56
C ILE A 51 -0.22 -3.32 -18.77
N LYS A 52 -0.31 -2.09 -19.30
CA LYS A 52 -1.04 -0.99 -18.66
C LYS A 52 -2.52 -1.31 -18.46
N THR A 53 -3.16 -1.93 -19.45
CA THR A 53 -4.56 -2.35 -19.34
C THR A 53 -4.73 -3.42 -18.26
N ALA A 54 -3.90 -4.46 -18.26
CA ALA A 54 -3.94 -5.50 -17.25
C ALA A 54 -3.62 -4.98 -15.83
N SER A 55 -2.66 -4.06 -15.72
CA SER A 55 -2.33 -3.42 -14.44
C SER A 55 -3.49 -2.59 -13.88
N LYS A 56 -4.27 -1.89 -14.74
CA LYS A 56 -5.48 -1.20 -14.31
C LYS A 56 -6.54 -2.16 -13.76
N ASP A 57 -6.73 -3.32 -14.37
CA ASP A 57 -7.66 -4.31 -13.85
C ASP A 57 -7.22 -4.82 -12.45
N VAL A 58 -5.91 -5.01 -12.24
CA VAL A 58 -5.35 -5.34 -10.92
C VAL A 58 -5.59 -4.20 -9.93
N MET A 59 -5.38 -2.95 -10.33
CA MET A 59 -5.69 -1.77 -9.48
C MET A 59 -7.16 -1.73 -9.07
N LEU A 60 -8.07 -2.16 -9.95
CA LEU A 60 -9.51 -2.18 -9.70
C LEU A 60 -10.01 -3.42 -8.93
N GLY A 61 -9.14 -4.37 -8.60
CA GLY A 61 -9.49 -5.57 -7.85
C GLY A 61 -10.09 -6.71 -8.68
N VAL A 62 -10.08 -6.60 -10.01
CA VAL A 62 -10.69 -7.64 -10.89
C VAL A 62 -10.03 -9.00 -10.69
N TYR A 63 -8.78 -9.04 -10.22
CA TYR A 63 -7.98 -10.26 -10.09
C TYR A 63 -7.49 -10.50 -8.66
N ASP A 64 -8.15 -9.98 -7.63
CA ASP A 64 -7.71 -10.14 -6.24
C ASP A 64 -7.59 -11.61 -5.82
N GLU A 65 -8.49 -12.48 -6.29
CA GLU A 65 -8.44 -13.92 -6.07
C GLU A 65 -7.19 -14.61 -6.69
N SER A 66 -6.48 -13.91 -7.58
CA SER A 66 -5.25 -14.41 -8.20
C SER A 66 -3.99 -14.11 -7.38
N PHE A 67 -4.15 -13.59 -6.15
CA PHE A 67 -3.06 -13.34 -5.19
C PHE A 67 -3.17 -14.27 -3.98
N PRO A 68 -2.88 -15.60 -4.15
CA PRO A 68 -3.11 -16.61 -3.13
C PRO A 68 -1.95 -16.76 -2.13
N LEU A 69 -0.87 -15.97 -2.27
CA LEU A 69 0.32 -16.10 -1.43
C LEU A 69 0.06 -15.55 -0.03
N ASP A 70 0.53 -16.27 0.98
CA ASP A 70 0.48 -15.88 2.39
C ASP A 70 1.81 -15.26 2.88
N VAL A 71 1.95 -15.14 4.21
CA VAL A 71 3.16 -14.63 4.85
C VAL A 71 4.36 -15.58 4.76
N PHE A 72 4.13 -16.87 4.52
CA PHE A 72 5.17 -17.88 4.42
C PHE A 72 5.79 -17.88 3.03
N GLN A 73 6.66 -16.91 2.80
CA GLN A 73 7.41 -16.72 1.58
C GLN A 73 8.78 -16.13 1.91
N THR A 74 9.62 -15.88 0.89
CA THR A 74 10.90 -15.21 1.09
C THR A 74 10.70 -13.82 1.69
N GLY A 75 11.50 -13.45 2.71
CA GLY A 75 11.35 -12.18 3.44
C GLY A 75 11.49 -10.91 2.59
N SER A 76 12.11 -11.01 1.42
CA SER A 76 12.23 -9.92 0.42
C SER A 76 10.94 -9.64 -0.36
N GLY A 77 9.88 -10.45 -0.21
CA GLY A 77 8.63 -10.31 -0.96
C GLY A 77 8.72 -10.67 -2.45
N THR A 78 9.79 -11.36 -2.88
CA THR A 78 10.00 -11.74 -4.29
C THR A 78 8.82 -12.54 -4.84
N SER A 79 8.28 -13.49 -4.06
CA SER A 79 7.12 -14.28 -4.50
C SER A 79 5.91 -13.42 -4.79
N THR A 80 5.62 -12.42 -3.97
CA THR A 80 4.50 -11.49 -4.16
C THR A 80 4.72 -10.60 -5.40
N ASN A 81 5.93 -10.06 -5.60
CA ASN A 81 6.25 -9.31 -6.82
C ASN A 81 6.08 -10.17 -8.07
N MET A 82 6.59 -11.41 -8.06
CA MET A 82 6.44 -12.33 -9.19
C MET A 82 5.00 -12.75 -9.42
N ASN A 83 4.20 -12.93 -8.38
CA ASN A 83 2.76 -13.19 -8.52
C ASN A 83 2.08 -12.04 -9.30
N ALA A 84 2.35 -10.79 -8.94
CA ALA A 84 1.81 -9.64 -9.69
C ALA A 84 2.29 -9.64 -11.15
N ASN A 85 3.58 -9.91 -11.39
CA ASN A 85 4.12 -9.99 -12.74
C ASN A 85 3.43 -11.08 -13.57
N GLU A 86 3.23 -12.27 -13.00
CA GLU A 86 2.59 -13.41 -13.68
C GLU A 86 1.10 -13.14 -13.97
N VAL A 87 0.35 -12.59 -13.00
CA VAL A 87 -1.05 -12.21 -13.20
C VAL A 87 -1.17 -11.19 -14.33
N ILE A 88 -0.40 -10.12 -14.29
CA ILE A 88 -0.41 -9.06 -15.32
C ILE A 88 0.01 -9.61 -16.68
N ALA A 89 1.08 -10.42 -16.74
CA ALA A 89 1.55 -11.01 -18.00
C ALA A 89 0.49 -11.92 -18.64
N ASN A 90 -0.13 -12.78 -17.84
CA ASN A 90 -1.18 -13.69 -18.32
C ASN A 90 -2.41 -12.92 -18.83
N VAL A 91 -2.88 -11.91 -18.09
CA VAL A 91 -4.03 -11.09 -18.49
C VAL A 91 -3.70 -10.27 -19.75
N ALA A 92 -2.52 -9.65 -19.78
CA ALA A 92 -2.05 -8.85 -20.93
C ALA A 92 -1.91 -9.72 -22.20
N SER A 93 -1.33 -10.91 -22.06
CA SER A 93 -1.16 -11.85 -23.19
C SER A 93 -2.53 -12.28 -23.75
N LYS A 94 -3.48 -12.64 -22.90
CA LYS A 94 -4.83 -13.04 -23.33
C LYS A 94 -5.55 -11.90 -24.06
N LYS A 95 -5.49 -10.69 -23.54
CA LYS A 95 -6.19 -9.51 -24.11
C LYS A 95 -5.55 -9.03 -25.41
N SER A 96 -4.23 -9.05 -25.52
CA SER A 96 -3.49 -8.52 -26.70
C SER A 96 -3.23 -9.55 -27.79
N LYS A 97 -3.48 -10.84 -27.50
CA LYS A 97 -3.08 -11.96 -28.35
C LYS A 97 -1.56 -11.96 -28.67
N SER A 98 -0.76 -11.37 -27.80
CA SER A 98 0.69 -11.29 -27.90
C SER A 98 1.34 -11.94 -26.67
N ILE A 99 2.50 -12.55 -26.83
CA ILE A 99 3.24 -13.13 -25.70
C ILE A 99 3.85 -12.00 -24.88
N ILE A 100 3.42 -11.87 -23.63
CA ILE A 100 3.96 -10.95 -22.62
C ILE A 100 4.66 -11.79 -21.56
N ASN A 101 5.94 -11.55 -21.35
CA ASN A 101 6.73 -12.26 -20.37
C ASN A 101 6.67 -11.54 -19.01
N ALA A 102 6.46 -12.30 -17.93
CA ALA A 102 6.35 -11.76 -16.58
C ALA A 102 7.66 -11.09 -16.13
N ASN A 103 8.81 -11.69 -16.43
CA ASN A 103 10.10 -11.16 -16.03
C ASN A 103 10.62 -10.10 -17.02
N ASP A 104 10.65 -10.42 -18.32
CA ASP A 104 11.35 -9.59 -19.30
C ASP A 104 10.53 -8.37 -19.73
N ASP A 105 9.18 -8.46 -19.71
CA ASP A 105 8.31 -7.35 -20.13
C ASP A 105 7.67 -6.63 -18.92
N VAL A 106 7.01 -7.35 -18.00
CA VAL A 106 6.27 -6.73 -16.86
C VAL A 106 7.23 -6.23 -15.79
N ASN A 107 8.29 -7.00 -15.49
CA ASN A 107 9.29 -6.64 -14.48
C ASN A 107 10.50 -5.87 -15.04
N MET A 108 10.47 -5.48 -16.31
CA MET A 108 11.57 -4.75 -16.98
C MET A 108 12.00 -3.53 -16.16
N SER A 109 13.30 -3.34 -15.98
CA SER A 109 13.94 -2.25 -15.22
C SER A 109 13.61 -2.23 -13.72
N GLN A 110 13.14 -3.34 -13.15
CA GLN A 110 12.72 -3.44 -11.76
C GLN A 110 13.37 -4.62 -11.04
N SER A 111 13.36 -4.58 -9.73
CA SER A 111 13.69 -5.69 -8.82
C SER A 111 12.61 -5.81 -7.76
N SER A 112 12.47 -6.98 -7.12
CA SER A 112 11.63 -7.09 -5.92
C SER A 112 12.12 -6.18 -4.80
N ASN A 113 13.43 -5.89 -4.77
CA ASN A 113 14.06 -5.07 -3.74
C ASN A 113 13.66 -3.59 -3.80
N ASP A 114 13.26 -3.06 -4.95
CA ASP A 114 12.70 -1.71 -5.09
C ASP A 114 11.18 -1.69 -5.20
N VAL A 115 10.57 -2.70 -5.82
CA VAL A 115 9.12 -2.80 -6.00
C VAL A 115 8.38 -2.98 -4.66
N ILE A 116 8.86 -3.89 -3.80
CA ILE A 116 8.16 -4.20 -2.54
C ILE A 116 8.14 -3.00 -1.58
N PRO A 117 9.28 -2.33 -1.26
CA PRO A 117 9.23 -1.15 -0.41
C PRO A 117 8.47 0.01 -1.04
N THR A 118 8.50 0.16 -2.37
CA THR A 118 7.64 1.12 -3.08
C THR A 118 6.15 0.79 -2.88
N ALA A 119 5.77 -0.48 -2.98
CA ALA A 119 4.39 -0.90 -2.75
C ALA A 119 3.94 -0.68 -1.30
N ILE A 120 4.82 -0.87 -0.32
CA ILE A 120 4.56 -0.55 1.09
C ILE A 120 4.26 0.95 1.24
N CYS A 121 5.10 1.83 0.69
CA CYS A 121 4.87 3.28 0.76
C CYS A 121 3.54 3.69 0.10
N ILE A 122 3.30 3.24 -1.12
CA ILE A 122 2.08 3.60 -1.87
C ILE A 122 0.83 3.07 -1.16
N SER A 123 0.82 1.81 -0.71
CA SER A 123 -0.33 1.23 -0.02
C SER A 123 -0.64 1.93 1.30
N ALA A 124 0.39 2.27 2.08
CA ALA A 124 0.22 3.02 3.32
C ALA A 124 -0.35 4.43 3.06
N LEU A 125 0.09 5.13 2.01
CA LEU A 125 -0.47 6.41 1.60
C LEU A 125 -1.93 6.28 1.17
N ILE A 126 -2.27 5.25 0.39
CA ILE A 126 -3.65 4.98 -0.03
C ILE A 126 -4.54 4.79 1.20
N ASP A 127 -4.16 3.91 2.13
CA ASP A 127 -4.96 3.60 3.32
C ASP A 127 -5.06 4.81 4.26
N MET A 128 -3.98 5.57 4.39
CA MET A 128 -3.98 6.77 5.20
C MET A 128 -4.98 7.81 4.65
N HIS A 129 -4.95 8.09 3.35
CA HIS A 129 -5.82 9.11 2.75
C HIS A 129 -7.27 8.65 2.60
N ARG A 130 -7.52 7.38 2.25
CA ARG A 130 -8.87 6.87 2.00
C ARG A 130 -9.59 6.39 3.28
N ILE A 131 -8.83 5.93 4.28
CA ILE A 131 -9.41 5.28 5.46
C ILE A 131 -9.05 6.05 6.73
N LEU A 132 -7.76 6.17 7.08
CA LEU A 132 -7.34 6.64 8.38
C LEU A 132 -7.74 8.10 8.63
N LEU A 133 -7.34 9.02 7.77
CA LEU A 133 -7.61 10.46 7.96
C LEU A 133 -9.12 10.79 7.99
N PRO A 134 -9.97 10.24 7.09
CA PRO A 134 -11.41 10.46 7.17
C PRO A 134 -12.04 9.91 8.46
N ASN A 135 -11.60 8.73 8.93
CA ASN A 135 -12.10 8.16 10.18
C ASN A 135 -11.63 8.95 11.40
N MET A 136 -10.41 9.49 11.39
CA MET A 136 -9.95 10.41 12.44
C MET A 136 -10.83 11.67 12.51
N ASP A 137 -11.17 12.26 11.36
CA ASP A 137 -12.10 13.41 11.30
C ASP A 137 -13.49 13.05 11.84
N GLY A 138 -13.99 11.87 11.48
CA GLY A 138 -15.25 11.36 12.01
C GLY A 138 -15.23 11.22 13.54
N LEU A 139 -14.16 10.66 14.09
CA LEU A 139 -13.99 10.49 15.53
C LEU A 139 -13.86 11.84 16.26
N ILE A 140 -13.06 12.77 15.76
CA ILE A 140 -12.91 14.11 16.30
C ILE A 140 -14.27 14.81 16.37
N LYS A 141 -15.06 14.73 15.28
CA LYS A 141 -16.41 15.30 15.23
C LYS A 141 -17.36 14.63 16.22
N ALA A 142 -17.29 13.31 16.38
CA ALA A 142 -18.11 12.57 17.34
C ALA A 142 -17.77 12.98 18.78
N ILE A 143 -16.48 13.18 19.10
CA ILE A 143 -16.04 13.70 20.40
C ILE A 143 -16.60 15.11 20.63
N ASP A 144 -16.52 16.01 19.64
CA ASP A 144 -17.10 17.36 19.74
C ASP A 144 -18.60 17.34 20.10
N VAL A 145 -19.36 16.50 19.41
CA VAL A 145 -20.80 16.33 19.68
C VAL A 145 -21.02 15.80 21.10
N LYS A 146 -20.21 14.83 21.53
CA LYS A 146 -20.31 14.26 22.87
C LYS A 146 -19.95 15.28 23.94
N MET A 147 -18.87 16.05 23.75
CA MET A 147 -18.46 17.12 24.66
C MET A 147 -19.59 18.11 24.93
N LYS A 148 -20.31 18.55 23.89
CA LYS A 148 -21.46 19.46 24.03
C LYS A 148 -22.58 18.86 24.90
N LYS A 149 -22.83 17.54 24.75
CA LYS A 149 -23.87 16.82 25.48
C LYS A 149 -23.54 16.60 26.97
N VAL A 150 -22.26 16.44 27.31
CA VAL A 150 -21.82 16.12 28.68
C VAL A 150 -21.25 17.33 29.42
N LYS A 151 -21.21 18.50 28.79
CA LYS A 151 -20.71 19.73 29.40
C LYS A 151 -21.53 20.06 30.68
N GLY A 152 -20.83 20.37 31.75
CA GLY A 152 -21.42 20.65 33.07
C GLY A 152 -21.62 19.41 33.95
N ASN A 153 -21.41 18.21 33.43
CA ASN A 153 -21.44 16.98 34.22
C ASN A 153 -20.05 16.73 34.85
N THR A 154 -20.00 16.86 36.17
CA THR A 154 -18.77 16.69 36.94
C THR A 154 -18.53 15.24 37.31
N LYS A 155 -17.32 14.80 37.27
CA LYS A 155 -16.81 13.50 37.75
C LYS A 155 -15.59 13.68 38.67
N THR A 156 -15.25 12.64 39.40
CA THR A 156 -13.98 12.60 40.14
C THR A 156 -12.81 12.45 39.16
N GLY A 157 -11.89 13.41 39.20
CA GLY A 157 -10.56 13.23 38.63
C GLY A 157 -9.73 12.28 39.50
N ARG A 158 -8.77 11.58 38.92
CA ARG A 158 -7.90 10.63 39.65
C ARG A 158 -6.43 10.84 39.31
N THR A 159 -5.59 10.76 40.32
CA THR A 159 -4.15 10.71 40.22
C THR A 159 -3.64 9.62 41.18
N HIS A 160 -2.60 8.92 40.79
CA HIS A 160 -2.04 7.79 41.58
C HIS A 160 -3.08 6.76 41.99
N LEU A 161 -4.10 6.50 41.16
CA LEU A 161 -5.24 5.61 41.43
C LEU A 161 -6.11 6.05 42.61
N MET A 162 -5.97 7.28 43.06
CA MET A 162 -6.71 7.88 44.17
C MET A 162 -7.64 8.98 43.65
N ASP A 163 -8.72 9.25 44.38
CA ASP A 163 -9.62 10.37 44.13
C ASP A 163 -8.87 11.70 44.29
N ALA A 164 -9.04 12.60 43.33
CA ALA A 164 -8.45 13.92 43.29
C ALA A 164 -9.50 14.99 43.07
N MET A 165 -9.17 16.06 42.34
CA MET A 165 -10.08 17.19 42.11
C MET A 165 -11.25 16.82 41.18
N PRO A 166 -12.40 17.48 41.30
CA PRO A 166 -13.46 17.38 40.31
C PRO A 166 -13.00 17.83 38.92
N ILE A 167 -13.47 17.12 37.88
CA ILE A 167 -13.25 17.46 36.49
C ILE A 167 -14.57 17.30 35.70
N ASP A 168 -14.79 18.15 34.71
CA ASP A 168 -15.91 18.00 33.77
C ASP A 168 -15.59 16.92 32.72
N PHE A 169 -16.58 16.09 32.39
CA PHE A 169 -16.42 15.10 31.33
C PHE A 169 -16.01 15.70 29.98
N ALA A 170 -16.47 16.91 29.67
CA ALA A 170 -16.07 17.59 28.46
C ALA A 170 -14.58 18.00 28.47
N GLN A 171 -14.03 18.33 29.67
CA GLN A 171 -12.61 18.61 29.82
C GLN A 171 -11.76 17.37 29.52
N GLU A 172 -12.15 16.20 30.04
CA GLU A 172 -11.44 14.94 29.74
C GLU A 172 -11.47 14.62 28.25
N LEU A 173 -12.64 14.69 27.62
CA LEU A 173 -12.81 14.46 26.18
C LEU A 173 -12.04 15.47 25.32
N SER A 174 -11.89 16.72 25.79
CA SER A 174 -11.10 17.73 25.09
C SER A 174 -9.62 17.34 24.97
N GLY A 175 -9.08 16.67 25.99
CA GLY A 175 -7.72 16.11 25.95
C GLY A 175 -7.57 15.05 24.87
N TRP A 176 -8.52 14.12 24.76
CA TRP A 176 -8.50 13.10 23.70
C TRP A 176 -8.61 13.71 22.30
N LYS A 177 -9.49 14.70 22.15
CA LYS A 177 -9.62 15.45 20.90
C LYS A 177 -8.29 16.10 20.50
N ALA A 178 -7.66 16.82 21.43
CA ALA A 178 -6.38 17.50 21.17
C ALA A 178 -5.27 16.52 20.76
N GLN A 179 -5.21 15.33 21.38
CA GLN A 179 -4.27 14.26 21.00
C GLN A 179 -4.53 13.75 19.58
N LEU A 180 -5.79 13.51 19.20
CA LEU A 180 -6.14 13.08 17.85
C LEU A 180 -5.79 14.14 16.78
N GLU A 181 -6.10 15.42 17.06
CA GLU A 181 -5.77 16.53 16.16
C GLU A 181 -4.25 16.68 15.98
N SER A 182 -3.49 16.55 17.06
CA SER A 182 -2.02 16.59 17.03
C SER A 182 -1.44 15.42 16.24
N SER A 183 -1.92 14.20 16.51
CA SER A 183 -1.50 12.98 15.79
C SER A 183 -1.82 13.08 14.30
N LYS A 184 -3.00 13.60 13.94
CA LYS A 184 -3.38 13.83 12.54
C LYS A 184 -2.41 14.78 11.83
N LYS A 185 -2.01 15.88 12.47
CA LYS A 185 -1.03 16.83 11.91
C LYS A 185 0.33 16.14 11.67
N THR A 186 0.77 15.31 12.62
CA THR A 186 2.03 14.55 12.51
C THR A 186 1.98 13.56 11.35
N LEU A 187 0.87 12.81 11.21
CA LEU A 187 0.66 11.89 10.09
C LEU A 187 0.73 12.61 8.75
N ILE A 188 0.00 13.73 8.60
CA ILE A 188 0.02 14.51 7.35
C ILE A 188 1.44 15.02 7.05
N ALA A 189 2.17 15.52 8.04
CA ALA A 189 3.56 15.96 7.85
C ALA A 189 4.49 14.81 7.41
N ALA A 190 4.26 13.59 7.90
CA ALA A 190 5.06 12.43 7.52
C ALA A 190 4.85 11.99 6.06
N THR A 191 3.69 12.30 5.44
CA THR A 191 3.39 11.88 4.06
C THR A 191 4.37 12.43 3.03
N SER A 192 4.90 13.63 3.25
CA SER A 192 5.85 14.24 2.32
C SER A 192 7.10 13.38 2.10
N ARG A 193 7.58 12.73 3.16
CA ARG A 193 8.73 11.82 3.10
C ARG A 193 8.42 10.50 2.39
N MET A 194 7.16 10.07 2.41
CA MET A 194 6.72 8.84 1.75
C MET A 194 6.54 9.01 0.23
N ASN A 195 6.62 10.23 -0.28
CA ASN A 195 6.58 10.51 -1.72
C ASN A 195 7.91 10.17 -2.41
N GLU A 196 9.00 10.03 -1.65
CA GLU A 196 10.28 9.55 -2.16
C GLU A 196 10.25 8.02 -2.17
N LEU A 197 10.21 7.44 -3.38
CA LEU A 197 10.03 6.01 -3.57
C LEU A 197 11.36 5.32 -3.91
N PRO A 198 11.60 4.09 -3.41
CA PRO A 198 12.77 3.29 -3.77
C PRO A 198 12.81 2.84 -5.23
N GLN A 199 11.71 2.99 -5.98
CA GLN A 199 11.57 2.52 -7.35
C GLN A 199 12.64 3.09 -8.27
N GLY A 200 13.34 2.22 -8.97
CA GLY A 200 14.47 2.56 -9.83
C GLY A 200 15.84 2.25 -9.20
N GLY A 201 15.90 1.99 -7.88
CA GLY A 201 17.12 1.53 -7.21
C GLY A 201 17.52 0.10 -7.60
N THR A 202 16.58 -0.67 -8.10
CA THR A 202 16.73 -2.09 -8.46
C THR A 202 17.25 -2.95 -7.31
N ALA A 203 18.26 -3.82 -7.54
CA ALA A 203 18.68 -4.83 -6.58
C ALA A 203 19.34 -4.26 -5.30
N ILE A 204 20.17 -3.23 -5.45
CA ILE A 204 21.04 -2.72 -4.38
C ILE A 204 21.02 -1.19 -4.22
N GLY A 205 20.09 -0.51 -4.88
CA GLY A 205 19.94 0.95 -4.79
C GLY A 205 20.73 1.76 -5.82
N THR A 206 21.47 1.11 -6.70
CA THR A 206 22.33 1.78 -7.69
C THR A 206 21.73 1.85 -9.10
N GLY A 207 20.53 1.29 -9.30
CA GLY A 207 19.90 1.25 -10.61
C GLY A 207 20.54 0.30 -11.60
N ILE A 208 21.20 -0.77 -11.12
CA ILE A 208 21.79 -1.78 -12.01
C ILE A 208 20.72 -2.41 -12.92
N ASN A 209 21.06 -2.63 -14.18
CA ASN A 209 20.17 -3.19 -15.22
C ASN A 209 18.93 -2.31 -15.53
N THR A 210 18.98 -1.00 -15.27
CA THR A 210 17.94 -0.08 -15.70
C THR A 210 18.51 1.13 -16.45
N HIS A 211 17.66 1.80 -17.21
CA HIS A 211 18.04 3.03 -17.90
C HIS A 211 18.19 4.17 -16.88
N LYS A 212 19.20 5.04 -17.05
CA LYS A 212 19.50 6.19 -16.14
C LYS A 212 18.34 7.16 -15.90
N ASP A 213 17.36 7.17 -16.80
CA ASP A 213 16.19 8.05 -16.72
C ASP A 213 14.90 7.28 -16.34
N PHE A 214 15.01 6.01 -15.92
CA PHE A 214 13.83 5.20 -15.58
C PHE A 214 13.09 5.73 -14.36
N SER A 215 13.82 6.20 -13.35
CA SER A 215 13.27 6.74 -12.09
C SER A 215 12.88 8.23 -12.15
N LYS A 216 13.11 8.89 -13.28
CA LYS A 216 12.73 10.29 -13.52
C LYS A 216 11.34 10.40 -14.13
#